data_5f442d0d22300eaabf02b63c9e17ba82
#
_entry.id   5f442d0d22300eaabf02b63c9e17ba82
#
_cell.length_a   1.000
_cell.length_b   1.000
_cell.length_c   1.000
_cell.angle_alpha   90.00
_cell.angle_beta   90.00
_cell.angle_gamma   90.00
#
_symmetry.space_group_name_H-M   'P 1'
#
loop_
_entity.id
_entity.type
_entity.pdbx_description
1 polymer ?
#
loop_
_entity_poly.entity_id
_entity_poly.type
_entity_poly.pdbx_seq_one_letter_code
_entity_poly.pdbx_strand_id
1 'polypeptide(L)'
;SYRPWNILDTNPDLFNRMIAVNTRAPFFLIQDAAKIMIRENIEGRIINIGSMSEQAGQPFLCPYSTSKGALATLTRNVGFALMRNRIHVNQLSIGWMNSDHERKLIESETGDPNFIDRKAATKPFKRILDPKEVAKAVLWMASEDSGMMTGTIVNFDQSIWGAYDDAPSPENALDLPI
;
A
#
# COMPACT_ATOMS: atom_id res chain seq x y z
N SER A 1 17.94 -8.29 -9.10
CA SER A 1 16.79 -7.49 -8.60
C SER A 1 16.18 -6.77 -9.79
N TYR A 2 14.89 -6.98 -10.05
CA TYR A 2 14.20 -6.33 -11.17
C TYR A 2 13.76 -4.88 -10.86
N ARG A 3 13.94 -4.39 -9.63
CA ARG A 3 13.71 -2.99 -9.24
C ARG A 3 14.90 -2.45 -8.47
N PRO A 4 15.65 -1.48 -9.03
CA PRO A 4 16.83 -0.89 -8.38
C PRO A 4 16.43 0.21 -7.38
N TRP A 5 15.53 -0.10 -6.45
CA TRP A 5 15.04 0.87 -5.46
C TRP A 5 15.48 0.49 -4.05
N ASN A 6 16.66 -0.12 -3.94
CA ASN A 6 17.27 -0.41 -2.65
C ASN A 6 17.89 0.86 -2.03
N ILE A 7 18.44 0.74 -0.84
CA ILE A 7 18.99 1.87 -0.10
C ILE A 7 20.23 2.52 -0.79
N LEU A 8 20.95 1.78 -1.61
CA LEU A 8 22.15 2.28 -2.28
C LEU A 8 21.83 2.92 -3.65
N ASP A 9 20.83 2.43 -4.37
CA ASP A 9 20.48 2.86 -5.73
C ASP A 9 19.41 3.94 -5.77
N THR A 10 18.72 4.19 -4.66
CA THR A 10 17.67 5.21 -4.58
C THR A 10 18.28 6.60 -4.65
N ASN A 11 17.96 7.35 -5.70
CA ASN A 11 18.33 8.76 -5.82
C ASN A 11 17.25 9.70 -5.21
N PRO A 12 17.60 10.99 -4.95
CA PRO A 12 16.67 11.94 -4.36
C PRO A 12 15.37 12.14 -5.15
N ASP A 13 15.41 12.12 -6.48
CA ASP A 13 14.22 12.34 -7.32
C ASP A 13 13.22 11.19 -7.18
N LEU A 14 13.70 9.96 -7.19
CA LEU A 14 12.85 8.79 -6.95
C LEU A 14 12.24 8.83 -5.55
N PHE A 15 13.05 9.13 -4.52
CA PHE A 15 12.57 9.25 -3.15
C PHE A 15 11.49 10.32 -3.04
N ASN A 16 11.76 11.53 -3.54
CA ASN A 16 10.82 12.64 -3.53
C ASN A 16 9.52 12.32 -4.26
N ARG A 17 9.60 11.62 -5.40
CA ARG A 17 8.43 11.17 -6.16
C ARG A 17 7.57 10.19 -5.35
N MET A 18 8.17 9.22 -4.66
CA MET A 18 7.44 8.28 -3.82
C MET A 18 6.70 8.99 -2.67
N ILE A 19 7.38 9.92 -2.00
CA ILE A 19 6.76 10.73 -0.93
C ILE A 19 5.67 11.64 -1.50
N ALA A 20 5.91 12.28 -2.63
CA ALA A 20 4.94 13.20 -3.24
C ALA A 20 3.63 12.47 -3.59
N VAL A 21 3.71 11.30 -4.21
CA VAL A 21 2.53 10.55 -4.67
C VAL A 21 1.84 9.80 -3.52
N ASN A 22 2.60 9.12 -2.67
CA ASN A 22 2.03 8.17 -1.69
C ASN A 22 1.77 8.79 -0.30
N THR A 23 2.33 9.96 -0.02
CA THR A 23 2.20 10.61 1.31
C THR A 23 1.66 12.02 1.17
N ARG A 24 2.36 12.90 0.41
CA ARG A 24 1.99 14.32 0.31
C ARG A 24 0.63 14.52 -0.36
N ALA A 25 0.39 13.87 -1.50
CA ALA A 25 -0.88 14.00 -2.20
C ALA A 25 -2.07 13.50 -1.35
N PRO A 26 -2.04 12.28 -0.75
CA PRO A 26 -3.08 11.84 0.17
C PRO A 26 -3.30 12.81 1.34
N PHE A 27 -2.24 13.37 1.92
CA PHE A 27 -2.36 14.34 3.02
C PHE A 27 -3.26 15.51 2.65
N PHE A 28 -3.01 16.15 1.51
CA PHE A 28 -3.80 17.32 1.09
C PHE A 28 -5.19 16.94 0.58
N LEU A 29 -5.34 15.79 -0.08
CA LEU A 29 -6.66 15.29 -0.47
C LEU A 29 -7.55 15.00 0.73
N ILE A 30 -6.99 14.37 1.76
CA ILE A 30 -7.69 14.13 3.04
C ILE A 30 -8.05 15.45 3.71
N GLN A 31 -7.11 16.41 3.74
CA GLN A 31 -7.35 17.73 4.33
C GLN A 31 -8.53 18.45 3.64
N ASP A 32 -8.57 18.46 2.32
CA ASP A 32 -9.64 19.15 1.58
C ASP A 32 -10.97 18.39 1.68
N ALA A 33 -10.95 17.06 1.62
CA ALA A 33 -12.13 16.24 1.87
C ALA A 33 -12.71 16.47 3.27
N ALA A 34 -11.85 16.49 4.30
CA ALA A 34 -12.27 16.75 5.68
C ALA A 34 -12.88 18.15 5.86
N LYS A 35 -12.29 19.19 5.24
CA LYS A 35 -12.87 20.55 5.27
C LYS A 35 -14.27 20.58 4.67
N ILE A 36 -14.48 19.89 3.53
CA ILE A 36 -15.79 19.80 2.88
C ILE A 36 -16.79 19.06 3.78
N MET A 37 -16.40 17.87 4.28
CA MET A 37 -17.27 17.05 5.14
C MET A 37 -17.68 17.79 6.41
N ILE A 38 -16.75 18.50 7.05
CA ILE A 38 -17.04 19.31 8.25
C ILE A 38 -17.99 20.45 7.92
N ARG A 39 -17.72 21.21 6.86
CA ARG A 39 -18.56 22.34 6.44
C ARG A 39 -19.98 21.92 6.12
N GLU A 40 -20.14 20.80 5.42
CA GLU A 40 -21.44 20.27 4.99
C GLU A 40 -22.10 19.34 6.04
N ASN A 41 -21.46 19.15 7.22
CA ASN A 41 -21.91 18.23 8.28
C ASN A 41 -22.13 16.80 7.77
N ILE A 42 -21.20 16.30 6.96
CA ILE A 42 -21.24 14.93 6.38
C ILE A 42 -20.50 13.97 7.30
N GLU A 43 -21.14 12.89 7.70
CA GLU A 43 -20.49 11.72 8.32
C GLU A 43 -19.80 10.90 7.22
N GLY A 44 -18.51 11.21 7.00
CA GLY A 44 -17.80 10.71 5.85
C GLY A 44 -16.90 9.50 6.16
N ARG A 45 -16.49 8.83 5.09
CA ARG A 45 -15.49 7.75 5.15
C ARG A 45 -14.40 7.98 4.13
N ILE A 46 -13.15 7.93 4.59
CA ILE A 46 -11.95 8.09 3.77
C ILE A 46 -11.17 6.79 3.85
N ILE A 47 -10.88 6.19 2.70
CA ILE A 47 -10.14 4.95 2.62
C ILE A 47 -8.83 5.18 1.86
N ASN A 48 -7.72 5.01 2.55
CA ASN A 48 -6.40 5.04 1.96
C ASN A 48 -6.01 3.65 1.44
N ILE A 49 -5.40 3.59 0.28
CA ILE A 49 -4.83 2.34 -0.25
C ILE A 49 -3.35 2.27 0.14
N GLY A 50 -3.09 1.44 1.14
CA GLY A 50 -1.76 1.12 1.63
C GLY A 50 -1.11 -0.03 0.88
N SER A 51 -0.09 -0.60 1.48
CA SER A 51 0.60 -1.76 0.95
C SER A 51 1.17 -2.59 2.09
N MET A 52 1.15 -3.91 1.96
CA MET A 52 1.83 -4.81 2.91
C MET A 52 3.32 -4.48 3.06
N SER A 53 3.95 -3.86 2.04
CA SER A 53 5.34 -3.40 2.10
C SER A 53 5.62 -2.32 3.15
N GLU A 54 4.58 -1.64 3.66
CA GLU A 54 4.71 -0.64 4.74
C GLU A 54 5.19 -1.24 6.06
N GLN A 55 5.01 -2.55 6.22
CA GLN A 55 5.39 -3.28 7.42
C GLN A 55 6.85 -3.73 7.41
N ALA A 56 7.57 -3.50 6.32
CA ALA A 56 8.97 -3.83 6.05
C ALA A 56 9.17 -5.15 5.25
N GLY A 57 10.43 -5.62 5.14
CA GLY A 57 10.75 -6.90 4.51
C GLY A 57 10.89 -6.87 2.98
N GLN A 58 10.87 -5.68 2.37
CA GLN A 58 11.08 -5.52 0.92
C GLN A 58 12.20 -4.52 0.62
N PRO A 59 13.47 -4.89 0.81
CA PRO A 59 14.60 -3.97 0.70
C PRO A 59 14.79 -3.38 -0.70
N PHE A 60 14.27 -4.04 -1.74
CA PHE A 60 14.27 -3.58 -3.13
C PHE A 60 13.16 -2.55 -3.44
N LEU A 61 12.32 -2.21 -2.46
CA LEU A 61 11.27 -1.19 -2.56
C LEU A 61 11.40 -0.12 -1.45
N CYS A 62 12.59 0.14 -0.96
CA CYS A 62 12.86 0.96 0.23
C CYS A 62 12.10 2.31 0.22
N PRO A 63 12.21 3.19 -0.79
CA PRO A 63 11.51 4.48 -0.78
C PRO A 63 9.98 4.32 -0.87
N TYR A 64 9.49 3.30 -1.58
CA TYR A 64 8.07 3.01 -1.68
C TYR A 64 7.52 2.55 -0.33
N SER A 65 8.16 1.57 0.32
CA SER A 65 7.78 1.06 1.64
C SER A 65 7.77 2.18 2.69
N THR A 66 8.79 3.04 2.68
CA THR A 66 8.86 4.23 3.53
C THR A 66 7.66 5.15 3.32
N SER A 67 7.30 5.43 2.06
CA SER A 67 6.17 6.30 1.74
C SER A 67 4.81 5.71 2.15
N LYS A 68 4.65 4.39 2.05
CA LYS A 68 3.44 3.69 2.50
C LYS A 68 3.36 3.58 4.02
N GLY A 69 4.48 3.41 4.71
CA GLY A 69 4.54 3.51 6.18
C GLY A 69 4.13 4.90 6.69
N ALA A 70 4.57 5.96 6.02
CA ALA A 70 4.14 7.32 6.32
C ALA A 70 2.62 7.50 6.13
N LEU A 71 2.03 6.90 5.07
CA LEU A 71 0.59 6.92 4.84
C LEU A 71 -0.18 6.19 5.96
N ALA A 72 0.34 5.07 6.46
CA ALA A 72 -0.27 4.33 7.56
C ALA A 72 -0.29 5.16 8.86
N THR A 73 0.80 5.87 9.16
CA THR A 73 0.85 6.79 10.30
C THR A 73 -0.11 7.96 10.11
N LEU A 74 -0.17 8.55 8.92
CA LEU A 74 -1.13 9.61 8.58
C LEU A 74 -2.57 9.13 8.82
N THR A 75 -2.91 7.94 8.34
CA THR A 75 -4.25 7.35 8.51
C THR A 75 -4.67 7.27 9.98
N ARG A 76 -3.79 6.78 10.86
CA ARG A 76 -4.07 6.69 12.29
C ARG A 76 -4.27 8.06 12.94
N ASN A 77 -3.36 8.99 12.65
CA ASN A 77 -3.42 10.34 13.21
C ASN A 77 -4.69 11.09 12.79
N VAL A 78 -5.02 11.05 11.51
CA VAL A 78 -6.20 11.74 10.99
C VAL A 78 -7.50 11.05 11.42
N GLY A 79 -7.52 9.71 11.45
CA GLY A 79 -8.64 8.94 11.99
C GLY A 79 -8.97 9.36 13.42
N PHE A 80 -7.96 9.49 14.27
CA PHE A 80 -8.15 9.99 15.65
C PHE A 80 -8.60 11.45 15.68
N ALA A 81 -7.98 12.33 14.89
CA ALA A 81 -8.29 13.77 14.89
C ALA A 81 -9.74 14.07 14.46
N LEU A 82 -10.28 13.28 13.52
CA LEU A 82 -11.61 13.52 12.93
C LEU A 82 -12.77 12.77 13.61
N MET A 83 -12.50 11.98 14.66
CA MET A 83 -13.55 11.18 15.34
C MET A 83 -14.72 12.03 15.83
N ARG A 84 -14.44 13.20 16.42
CA ARG A 84 -15.50 14.10 16.91
C ARG A 84 -16.33 14.74 15.79
N ASN A 85 -15.82 14.73 14.57
CA ASN A 85 -16.52 15.16 13.37
C ASN A 85 -17.32 14.00 12.73
N ARG A 86 -17.27 12.79 13.31
CA ARG A 86 -17.89 11.56 12.77
C ARG A 86 -17.39 11.21 11.37
N ILE A 87 -16.11 11.52 11.09
CA ILE A 87 -15.45 11.16 9.86
C ILE A 87 -14.47 10.02 10.16
N HIS A 88 -14.67 8.92 9.44
CA HIS A 88 -13.86 7.71 9.57
C HIS A 88 -12.71 7.74 8.56
N VAL A 89 -11.50 7.42 9.00
CA VAL A 89 -10.33 7.34 8.11
C VAL A 89 -9.62 6.02 8.35
N ASN A 90 -9.61 5.16 7.36
CA ASN A 90 -9.02 3.82 7.44
C ASN A 90 -8.09 3.57 6.26
N GLN A 91 -7.28 2.53 6.36
CA GLN A 91 -6.38 2.10 5.29
C GLN A 91 -6.57 0.61 4.98
N LEU A 92 -6.64 0.29 3.71
CA LEU A 92 -6.57 -1.06 3.20
C LEU A 92 -5.15 -1.31 2.66
N SER A 93 -4.35 -2.08 3.41
CA SER A 93 -2.98 -2.44 3.02
C SER A 93 -3.02 -3.70 2.18
N ILE A 94 -2.88 -3.52 0.87
CA ILE A 94 -3.00 -4.59 -0.11
C ILE A 94 -1.67 -5.28 -0.36
N GLY A 95 -1.73 -6.58 -0.67
CA GLY A 95 -0.62 -7.35 -1.18
C GLY A 95 -0.39 -7.14 -2.68
N TRP A 96 0.35 -8.07 -3.28
CA TRP A 96 0.62 -8.00 -4.73
C TRP A 96 -0.66 -8.26 -5.54
N MET A 97 -1.01 -7.29 -6.37
CA MET A 97 -2.28 -7.26 -7.11
C MET A 97 -2.07 -7.58 -8.59
N ASN A 98 -2.91 -8.46 -9.13
CA ASN A 98 -2.90 -8.88 -10.52
C ASN A 98 -3.62 -7.86 -11.42
N SER A 99 -3.02 -6.70 -11.64
CA SER A 99 -3.55 -5.69 -12.56
C SER A 99 -2.86 -5.75 -13.92
N ASP A 100 -3.55 -5.29 -14.97
CA ASP A 100 -2.98 -5.22 -16.32
C ASP A 100 -1.74 -4.32 -16.37
N HIS A 101 -1.72 -3.26 -15.57
CA HIS A 101 -0.56 -2.38 -15.47
C HIS A 101 0.64 -3.09 -14.85
N GLU A 102 0.42 -3.81 -13.75
CA GLU A 102 1.50 -4.57 -13.08
C GLU A 102 2.04 -5.67 -13.99
N ARG A 103 1.18 -6.39 -14.71
CA ARG A 103 1.63 -7.40 -15.69
C ARG A 103 2.56 -6.81 -16.74
N LYS A 104 2.16 -5.69 -17.37
CA LYS A 104 2.97 -5.00 -18.37
C LYS A 104 4.29 -4.49 -17.81
N LEU A 105 4.25 -3.94 -16.58
CA LEU A 105 5.45 -3.44 -15.91
C LEU A 105 6.44 -4.57 -15.63
N ILE A 106 5.98 -5.65 -15.02
CA ILE A 106 6.83 -6.81 -14.72
C ILE A 106 7.38 -7.47 -15.98
N GLU A 107 6.56 -7.61 -17.02
CA GLU A 107 7.03 -8.11 -18.32
C GLU A 107 8.14 -7.22 -18.90
N SER A 108 7.97 -5.90 -18.84
CA SER A 108 9.01 -4.97 -19.30
C SER A 108 10.31 -5.02 -18.50
N GLU A 109 10.22 -5.30 -17.19
CA GLU A 109 11.37 -5.38 -16.28
C GLU A 109 12.09 -6.73 -16.35
N THR A 110 11.37 -7.82 -16.60
CA THR A 110 11.90 -9.19 -16.53
C THR A 110 12.09 -9.86 -17.89
N GLY A 111 11.43 -9.35 -18.94
CA GLY A 111 11.35 -10.00 -20.25
C GLY A 111 10.49 -11.26 -20.26
N ASP A 112 9.70 -11.52 -19.22
CA ASP A 112 8.97 -12.76 -19.03
C ASP A 112 7.47 -12.50 -18.77
N PRO A 113 6.62 -12.76 -19.77
CA PRO A 113 5.17 -12.54 -19.65
C PRO A 113 4.49 -13.45 -18.60
N ASN A 114 5.11 -14.57 -18.25
CA ASN A 114 4.58 -15.55 -17.31
C ASN A 114 5.15 -15.39 -15.87
N PHE A 115 5.96 -14.37 -15.62
CA PHE A 115 6.62 -14.17 -14.34
C PHE A 115 5.62 -14.15 -13.17
N ILE A 116 4.56 -13.35 -13.30
CA ILE A 116 3.53 -13.21 -12.26
C ILE A 116 2.84 -14.55 -12.00
N ASP A 117 2.47 -15.29 -13.06
CA ASP A 117 1.76 -16.56 -12.91
C ASP A 117 2.62 -17.63 -12.22
N ARG A 118 3.91 -17.70 -12.55
CA ARG A 118 4.84 -18.59 -11.83
C ARG A 118 5.01 -18.21 -10.37
N LYS A 119 5.15 -16.92 -10.06
CA LYS A 119 5.25 -16.44 -8.67
C LYS A 119 3.94 -16.62 -7.91
N ALA A 120 2.80 -16.40 -8.55
CA ALA A 120 1.49 -16.66 -7.97
C ALA A 120 1.30 -18.13 -7.58
N ALA A 121 1.74 -19.05 -8.43
CA ALA A 121 1.66 -20.49 -8.18
C ALA A 121 2.45 -20.95 -6.93
N THR A 122 3.47 -20.21 -6.50
CA THR A 122 4.24 -20.50 -5.28
C THR A 122 3.56 -19.99 -4.00
N LYS A 123 2.56 -19.10 -4.11
CA LYS A 123 1.88 -18.54 -2.94
C LYS A 123 0.89 -19.54 -2.34
N PRO A 124 0.55 -19.42 -1.04
CA PRO A 124 -0.37 -20.33 -0.37
C PRO A 124 -1.69 -20.54 -1.10
N PHE A 125 -2.35 -19.45 -1.56
CA PHE A 125 -3.61 -19.52 -2.32
C PHE A 125 -3.41 -19.75 -3.82
N LYS A 126 -2.18 -20.03 -4.29
CA LYS A 126 -1.82 -20.26 -5.69
C LYS A 126 -2.24 -19.13 -6.64
N ARG A 127 -2.41 -17.94 -6.11
CA ARG A 127 -2.79 -16.71 -6.83
C ARG A 127 -2.32 -15.47 -6.06
N ILE A 128 -2.37 -14.33 -6.71
CA ILE A 128 -2.25 -13.01 -6.09
C ILE A 128 -3.60 -12.28 -6.10
N LEU A 129 -3.70 -11.09 -5.50
CA LEU A 129 -4.97 -10.38 -5.34
C LEU A 129 -5.61 -10.02 -6.69
N ASP A 130 -6.91 -10.22 -6.81
CA ASP A 130 -7.72 -9.68 -7.90
C ASP A 130 -8.13 -8.23 -7.57
N PRO A 131 -8.00 -7.26 -8.50
CA PRO A 131 -8.49 -5.90 -8.32
C PRO A 131 -9.95 -5.81 -7.88
N LYS A 132 -10.79 -6.76 -8.32
CA LYS A 132 -12.21 -6.81 -7.92
C LYS A 132 -12.41 -7.17 -6.44
N GLU A 133 -11.51 -7.96 -5.85
CA GLU A 133 -11.55 -8.24 -4.41
C GLU A 133 -11.22 -6.98 -3.61
N VAL A 134 -10.20 -6.25 -4.04
CA VAL A 134 -9.83 -4.95 -3.45
C VAL A 134 -11.00 -3.96 -3.54
N ALA A 135 -11.64 -3.86 -4.71
CA ALA A 135 -12.80 -2.97 -4.89
C ALA A 135 -13.96 -3.31 -3.94
N LYS A 136 -14.25 -4.60 -3.72
CA LYS A 136 -15.29 -5.05 -2.78
C LYS A 136 -14.92 -4.68 -1.33
N ALA A 137 -13.66 -4.85 -0.93
CA ALA A 137 -13.20 -4.48 0.39
C ALA A 137 -13.30 -2.95 0.62
N VAL A 138 -12.92 -2.15 -0.37
CA VAL A 138 -13.06 -0.69 -0.32
C VAL A 138 -14.54 -0.29 -0.22
N LEU A 139 -15.41 -0.91 -1.00
CA LEU A 139 -16.85 -0.64 -0.94
C LEU A 139 -17.42 -0.92 0.47
N TRP A 140 -17.07 -2.07 1.07
CA TRP A 140 -17.46 -2.39 2.44
C TRP A 140 -16.92 -1.36 3.44
N MET A 141 -15.63 -1.00 3.36
CA MET A 141 -15.04 0.01 4.24
C MET A 141 -15.68 1.39 4.09
N ALA A 142 -16.18 1.71 2.90
CA ALA A 142 -16.85 2.97 2.59
C ALA A 142 -18.34 2.97 2.94
N SER A 143 -18.93 1.81 3.25
CA SER A 143 -20.33 1.68 3.62
C SER A 143 -20.55 1.79 5.13
N GLU A 144 -21.81 1.88 5.55
CA GLU A 144 -22.21 1.86 6.95
C GLU A 144 -21.89 0.53 7.64
N ASP A 145 -21.77 -0.56 6.89
CA ASP A 145 -21.44 -1.90 7.40
C ASP A 145 -20.06 -1.96 8.07
N SER A 146 -19.17 -1.01 7.78
CA SER A 146 -17.88 -0.88 8.47
C SER A 146 -18.00 -0.33 9.91
N GLY A 147 -19.20 0.11 10.30
CA GLY A 147 -19.55 0.53 11.66
C GLY A 147 -18.67 1.65 12.19
N MET A 148 -18.14 1.48 13.39
CA MET A 148 -17.32 2.46 14.10
C MET A 148 -15.82 2.39 13.75
N MET A 149 -15.42 1.60 12.75
CA MET A 149 -14.02 1.42 12.38
C MET A 149 -13.39 2.74 11.91
N THR A 150 -12.37 3.21 12.61
CA THR A 150 -11.56 4.39 12.24
C THR A 150 -10.12 4.25 12.74
N GLY A 151 -9.16 4.86 12.07
CA GLY A 151 -7.74 4.77 12.37
C GLY A 151 -7.15 3.37 12.17
N THR A 152 -7.88 2.47 11.53
CA THR A 152 -7.50 1.08 11.36
C THR A 152 -6.73 0.85 10.06
N ILE A 153 -5.69 0.01 10.16
CA ILE A 153 -4.94 -0.51 9.02
C ILE A 153 -5.36 -1.97 8.85
N VAL A 154 -6.06 -2.25 7.77
CA VAL A 154 -6.54 -3.60 7.44
C VAL A 154 -5.58 -4.26 6.48
N ASN A 155 -4.91 -5.33 6.91
CA ASN A 155 -4.08 -6.15 6.03
C ASN A 155 -4.98 -6.97 5.11
N PHE A 156 -4.83 -6.78 3.82
CA PHE A 156 -5.63 -7.45 2.80
C PHE A 156 -4.74 -8.22 1.83
N ASP A 157 -4.18 -9.30 2.34
CA ASP A 157 -3.30 -10.22 1.62
C ASP A 157 -3.26 -11.57 2.33
N GLN A 158 -2.72 -12.58 1.63
CA GLN A 158 -2.44 -13.91 2.19
C GLN A 158 -1.19 -13.96 3.06
N SER A 159 -0.41 -12.88 3.11
CA SER A 159 0.77 -12.75 3.97
C SER A 159 0.34 -12.43 5.39
N ILE A 160 0.85 -13.19 6.36
CA ILE A 160 0.64 -12.94 7.79
C ILE A 160 1.95 -12.45 8.38
N TRP A 161 1.96 -11.24 8.92
CA TRP A 161 3.17 -10.67 9.51
C TRP A 161 3.67 -11.53 10.68
N GLY A 162 4.94 -11.92 10.62
CA GLY A 162 5.56 -12.79 11.61
C GLY A 162 5.37 -14.29 11.37
N ALA A 163 4.64 -14.69 10.33
CA ALA A 163 4.42 -16.10 9.95
C ALA A 163 5.03 -16.43 8.57
N TYR A 164 6.16 -15.83 8.26
CA TYR A 164 6.79 -15.99 6.94
C TYR A 164 7.74 -17.18 6.90
N ASP A 165 7.38 -18.20 6.14
CA ASP A 165 8.35 -19.19 5.65
C ASP A 165 9.08 -18.66 4.38
N ASP A 166 8.50 -17.68 3.68
CA ASP A 166 8.96 -17.14 2.39
C ASP A 166 9.01 -15.60 2.36
N ALA A 167 9.45 -14.93 3.43
CA ALA A 167 9.70 -13.50 3.34
C ALA A 167 10.72 -13.25 2.23
N PRO A 168 10.47 -12.31 1.27
CA PRO A 168 11.47 -12.00 0.26
C PRO A 168 12.70 -11.42 0.94
N SER A 169 13.69 -12.26 1.17
CA SER A 169 15.00 -11.87 1.66
C SER A 169 15.91 -11.52 0.49
N PRO A 170 16.85 -10.58 0.65
CA PRO A 170 17.89 -10.39 -0.34
C PRO A 170 18.68 -11.67 -0.52
N GLU A 171 18.82 -12.13 -1.75
CA GLU A 171 19.65 -13.32 -2.06
C GLU A 171 21.14 -13.04 -1.83
N ASN A 172 21.54 -11.77 -1.94
CA ASN A 172 22.93 -11.35 -1.81
C ASN A 172 23.04 -10.12 -0.89
N ALA A 173 24.22 -9.91 -0.31
CA ALA A 173 24.55 -8.64 0.35
C ALA A 173 24.46 -7.47 -0.64
N LEU A 174 24.17 -6.28 -0.11
CA LEU A 174 24.23 -5.06 -0.93
C LEU A 174 25.68 -4.71 -1.17
N ASP A 175 26.06 -4.58 -2.45
CA ASP A 175 27.37 -4.15 -2.86
C ASP A 175 27.37 -2.66 -3.19
N LEU A 176 28.42 -1.95 -2.79
CA LEU A 176 28.64 -0.59 -3.23
C LEU A 176 28.95 -0.57 -4.73
N PRO A 177 28.30 0.28 -5.52
CA PRO A 177 28.73 0.49 -6.89
C PRO A 177 30.16 1.03 -6.88
N ILE A 178 31.07 0.30 -7.55
CA ILE A 178 32.49 0.69 -7.72
C ILE A 178 32.55 1.82 -8.75
#